data_f8fb20f5a65f3937366417a08a152c16
#
_entry.id   f8fb20f5a65f3937366417a08a152c16
#
_cell.length_a   1.000
_cell.length_b   1.000
_cell.length_c   1.000
_cell.angle_alpha   90.00
_cell.angle_beta   90.00
_cell.angle_gamma   90.00
#
_symmetry.space_group_name_H-M   'P 1'
#
loop_
_entity.id
_entity.type
_entity.pdbx_description
1 polymer ?
#
loop_
_entity_poly.entity_id
_entity_poly.type
_entity_poly.pdbx_seq_one_letter_code
_entity_poly.pdbx_strand_id
1 'polypeptide(L)'
;MDCCTLCNATDVYLYSQIDKRKYYRCQNCKFIYLDSKDRLSPNDEKNRYDLHNNNPLDKQYREFLARLYEPIYKKIKIGDKGLDYGCGPGPALAAMFNEQGFTVDLYDPFY
;
A
#
# COMPACT_ATOMS: atom_id res chain seq x y z
N MET A 1 -23.83 13.16 -1.72
CA MET A 1 -22.59 12.84 -1.01
C MET A 1 -22.43 11.33 -0.93
N ASP A 2 -21.27 10.86 -1.23
CA ASP A 2 -21.04 9.42 -1.34
C ASP A 2 -20.92 8.76 0.03
N CYS A 3 -21.21 7.48 0.09
CA CYS A 3 -21.00 6.68 1.31
C CYS A 3 -19.51 6.48 1.56
N CYS A 4 -19.17 6.16 2.79
CA CYS A 4 -17.82 5.74 3.16
C CYS A 4 -17.39 4.51 2.33
N THR A 5 -16.23 4.59 1.71
CA THR A 5 -15.72 3.51 0.84
C THR A 5 -15.28 2.27 1.61
N LEU A 6 -15.15 2.37 2.93
CA LEU A 6 -14.77 1.23 3.78
C LEU A 6 -15.98 0.53 4.42
N CYS A 7 -16.88 1.30 5.06
CA CYS A 7 -18.00 0.72 5.83
C CYS A 7 -19.40 1.04 5.28
N ASN A 8 -19.50 1.76 4.17
CA ASN A 8 -20.73 2.18 3.51
C ASN A 8 -21.65 3.11 4.35
N ALA A 9 -21.21 3.61 5.49
CA ALA A 9 -21.95 4.58 6.26
C ALA A 9 -22.11 5.89 5.49
N THR A 10 -23.25 6.56 5.68
CA THR A 10 -23.57 7.83 4.99
C THR A 10 -23.09 9.06 5.75
N ASP A 11 -22.72 8.90 7.01
CA ASP A 11 -22.26 10.01 7.86
C ASP A 11 -20.78 10.30 7.61
N VAL A 12 -20.53 11.02 6.53
CA VAL A 12 -19.19 11.45 6.11
C VAL A 12 -19.11 12.96 6.01
N TYR A 13 -17.96 13.54 6.29
CA TYR A 13 -17.75 14.97 6.23
C TYR A 13 -16.41 15.34 5.59
N LEU A 14 -16.33 16.56 5.05
CA LEU A 14 -15.09 17.10 4.52
C LEU A 14 -14.09 17.28 5.66
N TYR A 15 -13.02 16.50 5.65
CA TYR A 15 -11.99 16.52 6.68
C TYR A 15 -10.89 17.55 6.38
N SER A 16 -10.43 17.58 5.13
CA SER A 16 -9.33 18.46 4.72
C SER A 16 -9.34 18.70 3.22
N GLN A 17 -8.75 19.79 2.81
CA GLN A 17 -8.47 20.08 1.40
C GLN A 17 -7.01 20.47 1.25
N ILE A 18 -6.27 19.69 0.46
CA ILE A 18 -4.82 19.86 0.24
C ILE A 18 -4.59 19.88 -1.27
N ASP A 19 -3.94 20.91 -1.78
CA ASP A 19 -3.65 21.06 -3.22
C ASP A 19 -4.88 20.83 -4.11
N LYS A 20 -6.01 21.42 -3.72
CA LYS A 20 -7.32 21.29 -4.41
C LYS A 20 -7.94 19.88 -4.33
N ARG A 21 -7.33 18.93 -3.63
CA ARG A 21 -7.88 17.59 -3.40
C ARG A 21 -8.66 17.56 -2.10
N LYS A 22 -9.85 16.98 -2.15
CA LYS A 22 -10.75 16.87 -1.00
C LYS A 22 -10.60 15.52 -0.33
N TYR A 23 -10.45 15.54 0.98
CA TYR A 23 -10.40 14.34 1.82
C TYR A 23 -11.60 14.31 2.74
N TYR A 24 -12.28 13.18 2.78
CA TYR A 24 -13.45 12.96 3.64
C TYR A 24 -13.09 12.03 4.78
N ARG A 25 -13.82 12.20 5.90
CA ARG A 25 -13.72 11.30 7.04
C ARG A 25 -15.08 10.73 7.38
N CYS A 26 -15.12 9.44 7.66
CA CYS A 26 -16.30 8.74 8.13
C CYS A 26 -16.46 8.91 9.64
N GLN A 27 -17.64 9.33 10.10
CA GLN A 27 -17.94 9.41 11.54
C GLN A 27 -18.03 8.04 12.19
N ASN A 28 -18.47 7.03 11.43
CA ASN A 28 -18.67 5.68 11.95
C ASN A 28 -17.34 4.93 12.14
N CYS A 29 -16.58 4.71 11.07
CA CYS A 29 -15.34 3.91 11.12
C CYS A 29 -14.05 4.74 11.22
N LYS A 30 -14.16 6.06 11.16
CA LYS A 30 -13.06 7.04 11.23
C LYS A 30 -12.10 7.01 10.02
N PHE A 31 -12.40 6.21 9.00
CA PHE A 31 -11.59 6.14 7.78
C PHE A 31 -11.53 7.49 7.06
N ILE A 32 -10.34 7.88 6.63
CA ILE A 32 -10.10 9.08 5.83
C ILE A 32 -9.75 8.65 4.41
N TYR A 33 -10.41 9.24 3.42
CA TYR A 33 -10.22 8.87 2.02
C TYR A 33 -10.33 10.07 1.09
N LEU A 34 -9.69 9.96 -0.06
CA LEU A 34 -9.73 10.96 -1.12
C LEU A 34 -11.07 10.90 -1.86
N ASP A 35 -11.63 12.08 -2.18
CA ASP A 35 -12.82 12.17 -3.03
C ASP A 35 -12.62 11.38 -4.32
N SER A 36 -13.64 10.62 -4.73
CA SER A 36 -13.60 9.82 -5.95
C SER A 36 -13.28 10.64 -7.21
N LYS A 37 -13.69 11.90 -7.24
CA LYS A 37 -13.40 12.82 -8.35
C LYS A 37 -11.93 13.21 -8.45
N ASP A 38 -11.21 13.14 -7.34
CA ASP A 38 -9.80 13.52 -7.27
C ASP A 38 -8.85 12.32 -7.42
N ARG A 39 -9.39 11.10 -7.49
CA ARG A 39 -8.61 9.88 -7.70
C ARG A 39 -8.11 9.78 -9.14
N LEU A 40 -6.91 9.24 -9.28
CA LEU A 40 -6.39 8.91 -10.59
C LEU A 40 -7.20 7.79 -11.24
N SER A 41 -7.28 7.78 -12.56
CA SER A 41 -7.74 6.60 -13.29
C SER A 41 -6.78 5.43 -13.04
N PRO A 42 -7.22 4.17 -13.19
CA PRO A 42 -6.31 3.02 -13.05
C PRO A 42 -5.08 3.12 -13.96
N ASN A 43 -5.26 3.66 -15.16
CA ASN A 43 -4.17 3.83 -16.12
C ASN A 43 -3.15 4.87 -15.66
N ASP A 44 -3.61 6.02 -15.17
CA ASP A 44 -2.75 7.07 -14.65
C ASP A 44 -2.05 6.65 -13.37
N GLU A 45 -2.73 5.89 -12.54
CA GLU A 45 -2.17 5.32 -11.31
C GLU A 45 -1.02 4.36 -11.64
N LYS A 46 -1.24 3.42 -12.57
CA LYS A 46 -0.19 2.51 -13.04
C LYS A 46 1.00 3.27 -13.61
N ASN A 47 0.75 4.27 -14.48
CA ASN A 47 1.81 5.08 -15.06
C ASN A 47 2.66 5.78 -13.98
N ARG A 48 2.04 6.23 -12.91
CA ARG A 48 2.75 6.85 -11.78
C ARG A 48 3.63 5.85 -11.04
N TYR A 49 3.16 4.62 -10.82
CA TYR A 49 3.96 3.55 -10.22
C TYR A 49 5.11 3.10 -11.13
N ASP A 50 4.92 3.10 -12.44
CA ASP A 50 5.97 2.75 -13.40
C ASP A 50 7.16 3.73 -13.40
N LEU A 51 6.97 4.94 -12.86
CA LEU A 51 8.07 5.90 -12.67
C LEU A 51 9.00 5.52 -11.51
N HIS A 52 8.59 4.63 -10.62
CA HIS A 52 9.42 4.19 -9.51
C HIS A 52 10.45 3.17 -10.01
N ASN A 53 11.69 3.32 -9.54
CA ASN A 53 12.73 2.31 -9.78
C ASN A 53 12.60 1.21 -8.72
N ASN A 54 11.94 0.11 -9.09
CA ASN A 54 11.65 -1.01 -8.18
C ASN A 54 12.60 -2.18 -8.45
N ASN A 55 13.90 -1.98 -8.26
CA ASN A 55 14.87 -3.06 -8.33
C ASN A 55 14.92 -3.79 -6.97
N PRO A 56 14.62 -5.13 -6.92
CA PRO A 56 14.66 -5.90 -5.67
C PRO A 56 16.04 -5.94 -5.01
N LEU A 57 17.10 -5.66 -5.76
CA LEU A 57 18.48 -5.64 -5.28
C LEU A 57 18.97 -4.24 -4.92
N ASP A 58 18.15 -3.20 -5.07
CA ASP A 58 18.53 -1.83 -4.76
C ASP A 58 18.75 -1.67 -3.25
N LYS A 59 19.99 -1.29 -2.88
CA LYS A 59 20.40 -1.18 -1.49
C LYS A 59 19.62 -0.12 -0.72
N GLN A 60 19.43 1.06 -1.31
CA GLN A 60 18.73 2.17 -0.65
C GLN A 60 17.26 1.84 -0.42
N TYR A 61 16.62 1.18 -1.40
CA TYR A 61 15.24 0.73 -1.27
C TYR A 61 15.10 -0.34 -0.18
N ARG A 62 16.02 -1.29 -0.10
CA ARG A 62 16.07 -2.30 0.97
C ARG A 62 16.30 -1.69 2.34
N GLU A 63 17.14 -0.69 2.47
CA GLU A 63 17.36 0.05 3.72
C GLU A 63 16.08 0.76 4.18
N PHE A 64 15.35 1.36 3.26
CA PHE A 64 14.04 1.96 3.53
C PHE A 64 13.04 0.90 4.02
N LEU A 65 12.95 -0.24 3.33
CA LEU A 65 12.04 -1.33 3.69
C LEU A 65 12.43 -2.05 4.98
N ALA A 66 13.68 -1.96 5.40
CA ALA A 66 14.16 -2.56 6.65
C ALA A 66 13.41 -2.03 7.88
N ARG A 67 12.87 -0.84 7.81
CA ARG A 67 12.01 -0.26 8.86
C ARG A 67 10.77 -1.11 9.14
N LEU A 68 10.24 -1.77 8.13
CA LEU A 68 9.13 -2.71 8.23
C LEU A 68 9.62 -4.14 8.43
N TYR A 69 10.63 -4.55 7.68
CA TYR A 69 11.19 -5.90 7.69
C TYR A 69 11.71 -6.30 9.09
N GLU A 70 12.52 -5.46 9.72
CA GLU A 70 13.16 -5.77 11.00
C GLU A 70 12.16 -6.12 12.14
N PRO A 71 11.13 -5.29 12.39
CA PRO A 71 10.14 -5.62 13.41
C PRO A 71 9.34 -6.89 13.10
N ILE A 72 9.01 -7.13 11.84
CA ILE A 72 8.25 -8.31 11.41
C ILE A 72 9.12 -9.57 11.55
N TYR A 73 10.35 -9.52 11.08
CA TYR A 73 11.30 -10.63 11.14
C TYR A 73 11.42 -11.22 12.54
N LYS A 74 11.42 -10.38 13.57
CA LYS A 74 11.51 -10.81 14.97
C LYS A 74 10.27 -11.52 15.48
N LYS A 75 9.13 -11.41 14.78
CA LYS A 75 7.82 -11.93 15.22
C LYS A 75 7.38 -13.19 14.50
N ILE A 76 8.05 -13.55 13.42
CA ILE A 76 7.69 -14.70 12.58
C ILE A 76 8.71 -15.83 12.72
N LYS A 77 8.27 -17.03 12.33
CA LYS A 77 9.07 -18.27 12.43
C LYS A 77 9.36 -18.80 11.02
N ILE A 78 10.47 -19.50 10.86
CA ILE A 78 10.79 -20.22 9.61
C ILE A 78 9.63 -21.17 9.29
N GLY A 79 9.17 -21.11 8.02
CA GLY A 79 8.00 -21.84 7.54
C GLY A 79 6.70 -21.04 7.54
N ASP A 80 6.66 -19.89 8.17
CA ASP A 80 5.52 -18.98 8.09
C ASP A 80 5.37 -18.45 6.65
N LYS A 81 4.12 -18.24 6.25
CA LYS A 81 3.76 -17.72 4.95
C LYS A 81 3.16 -16.33 5.06
N GLY A 82 3.52 -15.45 4.15
CA GLY A 82 3.00 -14.10 4.09
C GLY A 82 2.43 -13.75 2.72
N LEU A 83 1.74 -12.63 2.66
CA LEU A 83 1.24 -12.03 1.42
C LEU A 83 1.70 -10.57 1.36
N ASP A 84 2.39 -10.21 0.29
CA ASP A 84 2.67 -8.82 -0.05
C ASP A 84 1.52 -8.31 -0.94
N TYR A 85 0.59 -7.62 -0.33
CA TYR A 85 -0.58 -7.08 -1.00
C TYR A 85 -0.29 -5.68 -1.53
N GLY A 86 -0.20 -5.55 -2.85
CA GLY A 86 0.28 -4.34 -3.51
C GLY A 86 1.80 -4.35 -3.69
N CYS A 87 2.36 -5.46 -4.11
CA CYS A 87 3.81 -5.70 -4.15
C CYS A 87 4.56 -4.87 -5.20
N GLY A 88 3.87 -4.37 -6.24
CA GLY A 88 4.52 -3.68 -7.36
C GLY A 88 5.36 -4.60 -8.25
N PRO A 89 6.04 -4.03 -9.27
CA PRO A 89 6.81 -4.81 -10.25
C PRO A 89 8.18 -5.30 -9.76
N GLY A 90 8.72 -4.69 -8.69
CA GLY A 90 10.01 -5.06 -8.12
C GLY A 90 9.91 -5.36 -6.63
N PRO A 91 9.36 -6.53 -6.22
CA PRO A 91 8.96 -6.81 -4.85
C PRO A 91 10.17 -7.07 -3.93
N ALA A 92 10.90 -6.02 -3.57
CA ALA A 92 12.11 -6.10 -2.75
C ALA A 92 11.83 -6.63 -1.34
N LEU A 93 10.70 -6.26 -0.73
CA LEU A 93 10.34 -6.74 0.61
C LEU A 93 10.13 -8.26 0.63
N ALA A 94 9.40 -8.80 -0.35
CA ALA A 94 9.22 -10.24 -0.49
C ALA A 94 10.56 -10.96 -0.72
N ALA A 95 11.45 -10.38 -1.54
CA ALA A 95 12.79 -10.91 -1.75
C ALA A 95 13.60 -10.98 -0.45
N MET A 96 13.52 -9.95 0.39
CA MET A 96 14.20 -9.93 1.69
C MET A 96 13.72 -11.06 2.62
N PHE A 97 12.41 -11.32 2.67
CA PHE A 97 11.86 -12.43 3.45
C PHE A 97 12.20 -13.79 2.84
N ASN A 98 12.10 -13.94 1.53
CA ASN A 98 12.42 -15.21 0.84
C ASN A 98 13.89 -15.61 1.01
N GLU A 99 14.81 -14.66 1.01
CA GLU A 99 16.24 -14.89 1.25
C GLU A 99 16.51 -15.46 2.64
N GLN A 100 15.63 -15.21 3.61
CA GLN A 100 15.73 -15.71 4.98
C GLN A 100 14.93 -17.00 5.23
N GLY A 101 14.36 -17.60 4.18
CA GLY A 101 13.65 -18.88 4.28
C GLY A 101 12.15 -18.77 4.52
N PHE A 102 11.58 -17.57 4.49
CA PHE A 102 10.12 -17.38 4.53
C PHE A 102 9.52 -17.46 3.12
N THR A 103 8.25 -17.81 3.03
CA THR A 103 7.50 -17.80 1.77
C THR A 103 6.56 -16.61 1.74
N VAL A 104 6.71 -15.75 0.74
CA VAL A 104 5.83 -14.58 0.56
C VAL A 104 5.19 -14.66 -0.82
N ASP A 105 3.86 -14.74 -0.84
CA ASP A 105 3.08 -14.63 -2.06
C ASP A 105 2.90 -13.15 -2.43
N LEU A 106 2.75 -12.89 -3.71
CA LEU A 106 2.67 -11.55 -4.27
C LEU A 106 1.30 -11.30 -4.86
N TYR A 107 0.76 -10.12 -4.63
CA TYR A 107 -0.42 -9.63 -5.32
C TYR A 107 -0.28 -8.15 -5.64
N ASP A 108 -0.60 -7.78 -6.87
CA ASP A 108 -0.73 -6.39 -7.28
C ASP A 108 -1.76 -6.30 -8.42
N PRO A 109 -2.69 -5.33 -8.39
CA PRO A 109 -3.71 -5.20 -9.43
C PRO A 109 -3.16 -4.79 -10.80
N PHE A 110 -1.90 -4.30 -10.85
CA PHE A 110 -1.26 -3.82 -12.09
C PHE A 110 -0.12 -4.73 -12.58
N TYR A 111 0.32 -5.69 -11.77
CA TYR A 111 1.53 -6.48 -12.07
C TYR A 111 1.36 -7.98 -11.82
#